data_b9a0a8be130bb8996d60220349912e31
#
_entry.id   b9a0a8be130bb8996d60220349912e31
#
_cell.length_a   1.000
_cell.length_b   1.000
_cell.length_c   1.000
_cell.angle_alpha   90.00
_cell.angle_beta   90.00
_cell.angle_gamma   90.00
#
_symmetry.space_group_name_H-M   'P 1'
#
loop_
_entity.id
_entity.type
_entity.pdbx_description
1 polymer ?
#
loop_
_entity_poly.entity_id
_entity_poly.type
_entity_poly.pdbx_seq_one_letter_code
_entity_poly.pdbx_strand_id
1 'polypeptide(L)'
;RPGCVAAQFHSTYFNVAELADLDIKYPVEYVTLLASVNARLALECGYTAARSGGSLFNIDVWLKKAIENDLVLGPRLAASGREICGAGGLMDWNPDFRKIGMEGLVLLINGPDDARRAVRTLVKDGVEWVKTYPTGDAAAPDVNDHHTLCMTFDEMNAVVATAHNHGVKVTGHCRANEGIKNALRAGYDAIEHGTFMDDEALDLLLSRDVPVVPALQFEWASIEYGPSFGMSQRVVDGHQETLDAGAESARMILKAGGRLGMGGDYGFAWTPHGTYAKELTFFVNYVGFSPLDVIRCATKHGAEIMGRGDEFGTVEPGKLADLLIVDGDVLADISLLEQRHRFLGVMQAGVIKAGEWMREHGG
;
A
#
# COMPACT_ATOMS: atom_id res chain seq x y z
N ARG A 1 19.29 -12.09 -2.43
CA ARG A 1 18.45 -11.19 -3.25
C ARG A 1 18.28 -9.83 -2.56
N PRO A 2 17.84 -8.76 -3.26
CA PRO A 2 17.45 -7.53 -2.59
C PRO A 2 16.34 -7.78 -1.58
N GLY A 3 16.25 -6.96 -0.53
CA GLY A 3 15.12 -6.90 0.38
C GLY A 3 13.84 -6.48 -0.35
N CYS A 4 12.70 -6.97 0.11
CA CYS A 4 11.41 -6.57 -0.44
C CYS A 4 11.06 -5.12 -0.08
N VAL A 5 10.25 -4.51 -0.93
CA VAL A 5 9.62 -3.21 -0.71
C VAL A 5 8.10 -3.41 -0.71
N ALA A 6 7.44 -3.04 0.39
CA ALA A 6 5.99 -2.98 0.46
C ALA A 6 5.52 -1.65 -0.14
N ALA A 7 4.98 -1.69 -1.36
CA ALA A 7 4.58 -0.48 -2.08
C ALA A 7 3.24 0.10 -1.60
N GLN A 8 2.50 -0.63 -0.75
CA GLN A 8 1.33 -0.17 0.00
C GLN A 8 1.36 -0.84 1.38
N PHE A 9 1.60 -0.06 2.43
CA PHE A 9 1.78 -0.56 3.80
C PHE A 9 1.00 0.29 4.80
N HIS A 10 0.05 -0.33 5.50
CA HIS A 10 -0.77 0.30 6.53
C HIS A 10 -0.29 -0.06 7.94
N SER A 11 0.76 0.60 8.42
CA SER A 11 1.37 0.28 9.73
C SER A 11 0.40 0.38 10.91
N THR A 12 -0.62 1.22 10.79
CA THR A 12 -1.60 1.49 11.87
C THR A 12 -2.85 0.62 11.80
N TYR A 13 -3.04 -0.16 10.74
CA TYR A 13 -4.11 -1.15 10.70
C TYR A 13 -3.74 -2.30 11.65
N PHE A 14 -4.69 -2.79 12.41
CA PHE A 14 -4.44 -3.77 13.48
C PHE A 14 -5.22 -5.09 13.30
N ASN A 15 -5.25 -5.57 12.05
CA ASN A 15 -5.97 -6.77 11.64
C ASN A 15 -7.48 -6.64 11.90
N VAL A 16 -8.05 -5.50 11.46
CA VAL A 16 -9.47 -5.16 11.69
C VAL A 16 -10.39 -6.02 10.84
N ALA A 17 -11.56 -6.37 11.39
CA ALA A 17 -12.68 -6.95 10.64
C ALA A 17 -13.67 -5.87 10.20
N GLU A 18 -13.83 -4.81 11.01
CA GLU A 18 -14.70 -3.67 10.73
C GLU A 18 -13.86 -2.41 10.53
N LEU A 19 -13.96 -1.77 9.36
CA LEU A 19 -13.16 -0.57 9.06
C LEU A 19 -13.38 0.58 10.06
N ALA A 20 -14.61 0.75 10.54
CA ALA A 20 -14.94 1.76 11.54
C ALA A 20 -14.15 1.61 12.86
N ASP A 21 -13.69 0.40 13.17
CA ASP A 21 -12.85 0.14 14.34
C ASP A 21 -11.54 0.92 14.30
N LEU A 22 -11.02 1.23 13.10
CA LEU A 22 -9.78 2.00 12.95
C LEU A 22 -9.87 3.35 13.66
N ASP A 23 -11.00 4.02 13.59
CA ASP A 23 -11.17 5.35 14.19
C ASP A 23 -11.59 5.34 15.64
N ILE A 24 -12.25 4.26 16.14
CA ILE A 24 -12.98 4.31 17.42
C ILE A 24 -12.52 3.30 18.45
N LYS A 25 -11.78 2.26 18.07
CA LYS A 25 -11.50 1.12 18.95
C LYS A 25 -10.38 1.37 19.94
N TYR A 26 -9.33 2.04 19.52
CA TYR A 26 -8.14 2.26 20.33
C TYR A 26 -7.67 3.71 20.30
N PRO A 27 -7.12 4.22 21.42
CA PRO A 27 -6.52 5.55 21.45
C PRO A 27 -5.21 5.59 20.66
N VAL A 28 -4.81 6.79 20.25
CA VAL A 28 -3.63 7.03 19.40
C VAL A 28 -2.34 6.44 19.99
N GLU A 29 -2.17 6.47 21.32
CA GLU A 29 -1.01 5.93 22.01
C GLU A 29 -0.88 4.42 21.81
N TYR A 30 -2.00 3.69 21.91
CA TYR A 30 -2.02 2.25 21.72
C TYR A 30 -1.78 1.88 20.25
N VAL A 31 -2.40 2.59 19.30
CA VAL A 31 -2.20 2.36 17.87
C VAL A 31 -0.74 2.66 17.47
N THR A 32 -0.09 3.65 18.09
CA THR A 32 1.34 3.93 17.89
C THR A 32 2.22 2.74 18.28
N LEU A 33 1.93 2.09 19.39
CA LEU A 33 2.64 0.87 19.82
C LEU A 33 2.39 -0.28 18.84
N LEU A 34 1.15 -0.48 18.41
CA LEU A 34 0.82 -1.50 17.40
C LEU A 34 1.54 -1.24 16.07
N ALA A 35 1.62 0.01 15.62
CA ALA A 35 2.34 0.39 14.40
C ALA A 35 3.83 0.03 14.48
N SER A 36 4.46 0.19 15.63
CA SER A 36 5.86 -0.22 15.85
C SER A 36 6.03 -1.74 15.77
N VAL A 37 5.08 -2.51 16.31
CA VAL A 37 5.08 -3.98 16.22
C VAL A 37 4.90 -4.42 14.77
N ASN A 38 3.97 -3.81 14.04
CA ASN A 38 3.71 -4.12 12.62
C ASN A 38 4.92 -3.78 11.73
N ALA A 39 5.61 -2.66 12.00
CA ALA A 39 6.83 -2.27 11.28
C ALA A 39 7.95 -3.29 11.51
N ARG A 40 8.19 -3.68 12.76
CA ARG A 40 9.15 -4.74 13.09
C ARG A 40 8.80 -6.05 12.38
N LEU A 41 7.54 -6.46 12.42
CA LEU A 41 7.07 -7.67 11.78
C LEU A 41 7.28 -7.63 10.25
N ALA A 42 7.04 -6.48 9.60
CA ALA A 42 7.32 -6.31 8.17
C ALA A 42 8.80 -6.53 7.86
N LEU A 43 9.70 -5.94 8.66
CA LEU A 43 11.14 -6.16 8.53
C LEU A 43 11.51 -7.63 8.70
N GLU A 44 10.98 -8.30 9.73
CA GLU A 44 11.19 -9.74 9.99
C GLU A 44 10.67 -10.63 8.85
N CYS A 45 9.68 -10.15 8.08
CA CYS A 45 9.17 -10.79 6.86
C CYS A 45 10.02 -10.48 5.61
N GLY A 46 11.18 -9.82 5.76
CA GLY A 46 12.11 -9.53 4.66
C GLY A 46 11.80 -8.25 3.87
N TYR A 47 10.90 -7.40 4.36
CA TYR A 47 10.60 -6.09 3.77
C TYR A 47 11.52 -5.03 4.37
N THR A 48 12.56 -4.65 3.63
CA THR A 48 13.56 -3.67 4.09
C THR A 48 13.14 -2.23 3.86
N ALA A 49 12.15 -2.00 3.02
CA ALA A 49 11.56 -0.70 2.77
C ALA A 49 10.03 -0.80 2.59
N ALA A 50 9.32 0.29 2.85
CA ALA A 50 7.88 0.37 2.68
C ALA A 50 7.43 1.80 2.34
N ARG A 51 6.41 1.92 1.49
CA ARG A 51 5.64 3.15 1.29
C ARG A 51 4.31 3.02 2.05
N SER A 52 4.02 3.99 2.89
CA SER A 52 2.75 4.03 3.60
C SER A 52 1.58 4.20 2.63
N GLY A 53 0.53 3.40 2.80
CA GLY A 53 -0.75 3.52 2.11
C GLY A 53 -1.72 4.47 2.82
N GLY A 54 -1.29 5.05 3.95
CA GLY A 54 -2.07 5.90 4.82
C GLY A 54 -1.94 5.47 6.29
N SER A 55 -2.22 6.37 7.21
CA SER A 55 -2.00 6.16 8.64
C SER A 55 -2.96 6.96 9.50
N LEU A 56 -3.46 6.34 10.57
CA LEU A 56 -4.17 7.06 11.63
C LEU A 56 -3.26 8.14 12.23
N PHE A 57 -3.81 9.32 12.48
CA PHE A 57 -3.18 10.42 13.23
C PHE A 57 -1.75 10.80 12.77
N ASN A 58 -1.38 10.53 11.51
CA ASN A 58 -0.02 10.70 10.99
C ASN A 58 1.05 9.91 11.78
N ILE A 59 0.68 8.77 12.37
CA ILE A 59 1.59 7.93 13.16
C ILE A 59 2.78 7.46 12.34
N ASP A 60 2.60 7.18 11.05
CA ASP A 60 3.66 6.72 10.16
C ASP A 60 4.80 7.74 9.98
N VAL A 61 4.50 9.04 10.06
CA VAL A 61 5.52 10.11 10.04
C VAL A 61 6.45 10.00 11.26
N TRP A 62 5.86 9.79 12.43
CA TRP A 62 6.63 9.65 13.66
C TRP A 62 7.28 8.28 13.81
N LEU A 63 6.64 7.23 13.28
CA LEU A 63 7.20 5.90 13.17
C LEU A 63 8.44 5.89 12.27
N LYS A 64 8.38 6.56 11.10
CA LYS A 64 9.54 6.77 10.24
C LYS A 64 10.70 7.39 11.02
N LYS A 65 10.44 8.49 11.72
CA LYS A 65 11.45 9.17 12.52
C LYS A 65 12.02 8.30 13.66
N ALA A 66 11.17 7.48 14.28
CA ALA A 66 11.59 6.54 15.32
C ALA A 66 12.50 5.44 14.74
N ILE A 67 12.20 4.93 13.54
CA ILE A 67 13.05 3.96 12.83
C ILE A 67 14.39 4.59 12.44
N GLU A 68 14.39 5.81 11.88
CA GLU A 68 15.59 6.55 11.49
C GLU A 68 16.53 6.87 12.67
N ASN A 69 15.97 7.00 13.87
CA ASN A 69 16.72 7.24 15.11
C ASN A 69 17.01 5.95 15.92
N ASP A 70 16.82 4.77 15.34
CA ASP A 70 17.01 3.46 15.98
C ASP A 70 16.23 3.26 17.29
N LEU A 71 15.12 3.99 17.49
CA LEU A 71 14.22 3.79 18.65
C LEU A 71 13.37 2.52 18.51
N VAL A 72 12.99 2.19 17.27
CA VAL A 72 12.25 0.98 16.92
C VAL A 72 12.80 0.35 15.65
N LEU A 73 12.65 -0.96 15.50
CA LEU A 73 13.01 -1.66 14.27
C LEU A 73 11.85 -1.59 13.27
N GLY A 74 12.20 -1.38 12.00
CA GLY A 74 11.23 -1.38 10.91
C GLY A 74 11.88 -1.17 9.54
N PRO A 75 11.07 -1.25 8.45
CA PRO A 75 11.53 -0.95 7.11
C PRO A 75 11.85 0.55 6.96
N ARG A 76 12.65 0.92 5.96
CA ARG A 76 12.77 2.33 5.53
C ARG A 76 11.40 2.81 5.09
N LEU A 77 10.81 3.72 5.83
CA LEU A 77 9.42 4.12 5.60
C LEU A 77 9.34 5.45 4.83
N ALA A 78 8.56 5.47 3.75
CA ALA A 78 8.07 6.71 3.14
C ALA A 78 6.66 6.97 3.67
N ALA A 79 6.48 8.05 4.42
CA ALA A 79 5.26 8.35 5.14
C ALA A 79 4.22 9.07 4.27
N SER A 80 2.94 8.76 4.47
CA SER A 80 1.79 9.40 3.79
C SER A 80 0.91 10.20 4.74
N GLY A 81 0.94 9.91 6.03
CA GLY A 81 0.03 10.51 7.01
C GLY A 81 -1.41 10.07 6.81
N ARG A 82 -2.33 10.92 7.24
CA ARG A 82 -3.77 10.71 7.08
C ARG A 82 -4.17 10.76 5.60
N GLU A 83 -5.17 10.01 5.26
CA GLU A 83 -5.67 9.86 3.91
C GLU A 83 -6.64 11.00 3.54
N ILE A 84 -6.80 11.34 2.28
CA ILE A 84 -7.75 12.38 1.82
C ILE A 84 -8.89 11.71 1.05
N CYS A 85 -10.12 11.98 1.45
CA CYS A 85 -11.33 11.49 0.79
C CYS A 85 -12.34 12.62 0.59
N GLY A 86 -13.08 12.59 -0.51
CA GLY A 86 -14.25 13.46 -0.71
C GLY A 86 -15.33 13.16 0.32
N ALA A 87 -16.04 14.18 0.80
CA ALA A 87 -17.19 14.01 1.67
C ALA A 87 -18.25 13.12 0.99
N GLY A 88 -18.78 12.14 1.72
CA GLY A 88 -19.68 11.11 1.20
C GLY A 88 -18.99 10.05 0.36
N GLY A 89 -17.66 10.05 0.24
CA GLY A 89 -16.87 9.05 -0.49
C GLY A 89 -16.56 7.81 0.34
N LEU A 90 -15.71 6.93 -0.21
CA LEU A 90 -15.39 5.59 0.33
C LEU A 90 -15.05 5.59 1.82
N MET A 91 -14.23 6.54 2.27
CA MET A 91 -13.71 6.56 3.65
C MET A 91 -14.54 7.45 4.59
N ASP A 92 -15.65 7.99 4.13
CA ASP A 92 -16.63 8.72 4.95
C ASP A 92 -17.76 7.77 5.41
N TRP A 93 -17.38 6.71 6.10
CA TRP A 93 -18.27 5.61 6.49
C TRP A 93 -19.13 5.88 7.73
N ASN A 94 -18.82 6.94 8.47
CA ASN A 94 -19.59 7.23 9.67
C ASN A 94 -20.83 8.05 9.33
N PRO A 95 -22.03 7.66 9.83
CA PRO A 95 -23.22 8.47 9.67
C PRO A 95 -23.02 9.90 10.20
N ASP A 96 -23.56 10.90 9.53
CA ASP A 96 -23.35 12.33 9.84
C ASP A 96 -23.67 12.73 11.30
N PHE A 97 -24.55 11.98 11.98
CA PHE A 97 -24.84 12.19 13.40
C PHE A 97 -23.71 11.73 14.33
N ARG A 98 -22.76 10.89 13.86
CA ARG A 98 -21.62 10.39 14.62
C ARG A 98 -20.37 11.21 14.36
N LYS A 99 -20.34 12.44 14.84
CA LYS A 99 -19.17 13.34 14.67
C LYS A 99 -18.13 13.23 15.80
N ILE A 100 -18.16 12.17 16.58
CA ILE A 100 -17.29 12.02 17.76
C ILE A 100 -15.94 11.44 17.31
N GLY A 101 -14.88 12.24 17.46
CA GLY A 101 -13.49 11.78 17.31
C GLY A 101 -13.05 11.35 15.91
N MET A 102 -13.73 11.80 14.89
CA MET A 102 -13.62 11.33 13.51
C MET A 102 -12.40 11.81 12.73
N GLU A 103 -11.39 12.32 13.39
CA GLU A 103 -10.17 12.80 12.72
C GLU A 103 -9.00 11.81 12.77
N GLY A 104 -9.29 10.51 12.86
CA GLY A 104 -8.26 9.48 12.99
C GLY A 104 -7.51 9.20 11.70
N LEU A 105 -8.17 8.55 10.75
CA LEU A 105 -7.57 8.08 9.50
C LEU A 105 -7.67 9.09 8.37
N VAL A 106 -8.78 9.80 8.23
CA VAL A 106 -9.13 10.54 7.03
C VAL A 106 -9.26 12.03 7.27
N LEU A 107 -8.81 12.83 6.29
CA LEU A 107 -9.15 14.24 6.11
C LEU A 107 -10.25 14.31 5.05
N LEU A 108 -11.47 14.60 5.46
CA LEU A 108 -12.57 14.81 4.54
C LEU A 108 -12.45 16.17 3.87
N ILE A 109 -12.67 16.20 2.55
CA ILE A 109 -12.64 17.42 1.75
C ILE A 109 -13.98 17.62 1.02
N ASN A 110 -14.32 18.86 0.78
CA ASN A 110 -15.47 19.24 -0.03
C ASN A 110 -15.07 20.42 -0.94
N GLY A 111 -14.46 20.06 -2.06
CA GLY A 111 -13.98 21.00 -3.07
C GLY A 111 -12.46 21.29 -3.01
N PRO A 112 -11.95 21.99 -4.05
CA PRO A 112 -10.51 22.21 -4.25
C PRO A 112 -9.79 22.97 -3.13
N ASP A 113 -10.46 23.89 -2.43
CA ASP A 113 -9.84 24.67 -1.36
C ASP A 113 -9.62 23.83 -0.11
N ASP A 114 -10.55 22.91 0.21
CA ASP A 114 -10.38 21.93 1.27
C ASP A 114 -9.25 20.95 0.93
N ALA A 115 -9.16 20.51 -0.34
CA ALA A 115 -8.08 19.67 -0.83
C ALA A 115 -6.71 20.33 -0.61
N ARG A 116 -6.56 21.62 -0.97
CA ARG A 116 -5.33 22.39 -0.73
C ARG A 116 -4.98 22.49 0.75
N ARG A 117 -6.00 22.72 1.60
CA ARG A 117 -5.81 22.79 3.06
C ARG A 117 -5.34 21.45 3.62
N ALA A 118 -5.99 20.34 3.23
CA ALA A 118 -5.64 19.00 3.67
C ALA A 118 -4.18 18.64 3.31
N VAL A 119 -3.79 18.86 2.04
CA VAL A 119 -2.40 18.61 1.61
C VAL A 119 -1.40 19.44 2.40
N ARG A 120 -1.64 20.74 2.60
CA ARG A 120 -0.73 21.60 3.38
C ARG A 120 -0.61 21.17 4.84
N THR A 121 -1.68 20.63 5.42
CA THR A 121 -1.64 20.04 6.77
C THR A 121 -0.71 18.84 6.82
N LEU A 122 -0.81 17.92 5.87
CA LEU A 122 0.05 16.74 5.77
C LEU A 122 1.52 17.11 5.49
N VAL A 123 1.75 18.05 4.57
CA VAL A 123 3.10 18.55 4.24
C VAL A 123 3.77 19.17 5.47
N LYS A 124 3.03 19.96 6.26
CA LYS A 124 3.54 20.54 7.51
C LYS A 124 4.03 19.48 8.49
N ASP A 125 3.37 18.32 8.52
CA ASP A 125 3.74 17.22 9.41
C ASP A 125 4.91 16.38 8.87
N GLY A 126 5.27 16.54 7.59
CA GLY A 126 6.46 15.93 6.99
C GLY A 126 6.23 14.65 6.21
N VAL A 127 5.06 14.54 5.55
CA VAL A 127 4.79 13.42 4.63
C VAL A 127 5.62 13.53 3.35
N GLU A 128 5.86 12.39 2.72
CA GLU A 128 6.54 12.26 1.41
C GLU A 128 5.54 11.90 0.31
N TRP A 129 4.38 11.38 0.71
CA TRP A 129 3.27 11.01 -0.15
C TRP A 129 1.95 11.56 0.38
N VAL A 130 1.00 11.76 -0.50
CA VAL A 130 -0.41 12.00 -0.17
C VAL A 130 -1.21 10.84 -0.73
N LYS A 131 -1.97 10.16 0.12
CA LYS A 131 -2.93 9.12 -0.27
C LYS A 131 -4.32 9.72 -0.41
N THR A 132 -5.01 9.37 -1.50
CA THR A 132 -6.40 9.82 -1.77
C THR A 132 -7.30 8.66 -2.20
N TYR A 133 -8.61 8.93 -2.27
CA TYR A 133 -9.64 7.97 -2.68
C TYR A 133 -10.47 8.51 -3.86
N PRO A 134 -9.95 8.48 -5.09
CA PRO A 134 -10.70 8.84 -6.29
C PRO A 134 -11.95 8.00 -6.54
N THR A 135 -11.96 6.72 -6.12
CA THR A 135 -13.08 5.80 -6.37
C THR A 135 -13.52 5.06 -5.10
N GLY A 136 -14.68 4.41 -5.19
CA GLY A 136 -15.18 3.49 -4.20
C GLY A 136 -14.54 2.10 -4.27
N ASP A 137 -15.12 1.14 -3.52
CA ASP A 137 -14.59 -0.22 -3.34
C ASP A 137 -15.71 -1.25 -3.22
N ALA A 138 -15.42 -2.53 -3.53
CA ALA A 138 -16.35 -3.65 -3.36
C ALA A 138 -16.82 -3.82 -1.90
N ALA A 139 -15.96 -3.52 -0.93
CA ALA A 139 -16.27 -3.58 0.50
C ALA A 139 -17.19 -2.43 0.97
N ALA A 140 -17.35 -1.39 0.16
CA ALA A 140 -18.16 -0.24 0.52
C ALA A 140 -19.67 -0.52 0.48
N PRO A 141 -20.48 0.30 1.18
CA PRO A 141 -21.93 0.32 1.00
C PRO A 141 -22.33 0.62 -0.45
N ASP A 142 -23.58 0.32 -0.79
CA ASP A 142 -24.12 0.47 -2.15
C ASP A 142 -23.91 1.85 -2.81
N VAL A 143 -23.71 2.89 -2.01
CA VAL A 143 -23.48 4.27 -2.50
C VAL A 143 -22.05 4.56 -2.94
N ASN A 144 -21.10 3.68 -2.61
CA ASN A 144 -19.67 3.87 -2.89
C ASN A 144 -19.01 2.57 -3.40
N ASP A 145 -19.70 1.85 -4.28
CA ASP A 145 -19.16 0.65 -4.92
C ASP A 145 -17.90 0.95 -5.75
N HIS A 146 -17.25 -0.10 -6.24
CA HIS A 146 -15.98 0.01 -6.96
C HIS A 146 -16.06 0.77 -8.30
N HIS A 147 -17.27 1.11 -8.80
CA HIS A 147 -17.47 1.95 -9.98
C HIS A 147 -17.76 3.42 -9.65
N THR A 148 -18.02 3.76 -8.39
CA THR A 148 -18.36 5.11 -7.95
C THR A 148 -17.13 6.02 -7.95
N LEU A 149 -17.29 7.26 -8.43
CA LEU A 149 -16.28 8.31 -8.32
C LEU A 149 -16.49 9.07 -6.99
N CYS A 150 -15.49 9.03 -6.12
CA CYS A 150 -15.53 9.65 -4.78
C CYS A 150 -14.84 11.01 -4.70
N MET A 151 -14.14 11.41 -5.76
CA MET A 151 -13.52 12.73 -5.89
C MET A 151 -13.77 13.28 -7.28
N THR A 152 -13.99 14.60 -7.36
CA THR A 152 -14.04 15.32 -8.63
C THR A 152 -12.64 15.50 -9.22
N PHE A 153 -12.55 15.72 -10.54
CA PHE A 153 -11.28 16.01 -11.19
C PHE A 153 -10.60 17.27 -10.61
N ASP A 154 -11.39 18.32 -10.29
CA ASP A 154 -10.86 19.56 -9.72
C ASP A 154 -10.25 19.36 -8.33
N GLU A 155 -10.83 18.47 -7.50
CA GLU A 155 -10.27 18.09 -6.21
C GLU A 155 -8.95 17.33 -6.39
N MET A 156 -8.92 16.33 -7.27
CA MET A 156 -7.69 15.57 -7.59
C MET A 156 -6.58 16.49 -8.10
N ASN A 157 -6.91 17.39 -9.03
CA ASN A 157 -5.95 18.35 -9.58
C ASN A 157 -5.44 19.32 -8.51
N ALA A 158 -6.31 19.77 -7.58
CA ALA A 158 -5.90 20.63 -6.47
C ALA A 158 -4.97 19.92 -5.48
N VAL A 159 -5.21 18.62 -5.20
CA VAL A 159 -4.32 17.78 -4.40
C VAL A 159 -2.94 17.70 -5.06
N VAL A 160 -2.88 17.28 -6.33
CA VAL A 160 -1.63 17.07 -7.07
C VAL A 160 -0.82 18.38 -7.17
N ALA A 161 -1.45 19.45 -7.65
CA ALA A 161 -0.77 20.75 -7.80
C ALA A 161 -0.20 21.25 -6.48
N THR A 162 -0.92 21.05 -5.37
CA THR A 162 -0.45 21.49 -4.05
C THR A 162 0.68 20.60 -3.54
N ALA A 163 0.56 19.27 -3.66
CA ALA A 163 1.58 18.32 -3.22
C ALA A 163 2.89 18.51 -4.01
N HIS A 164 2.82 18.60 -5.33
CA HIS A 164 3.98 18.75 -6.20
C HIS A 164 4.71 20.08 -5.97
N ASN A 165 4.01 21.18 -5.63
CA ASN A 165 4.63 22.45 -5.25
C ASN A 165 5.54 22.32 -3.99
N HIS A 166 5.31 21.27 -3.20
CA HIS A 166 6.11 20.95 -2.01
C HIS A 166 7.05 19.76 -2.21
N GLY A 167 7.16 19.22 -3.42
CA GLY A 167 7.97 18.04 -3.73
C GLY A 167 7.41 16.74 -3.15
N VAL A 168 6.12 16.71 -2.78
CA VAL A 168 5.42 15.56 -2.24
C VAL A 168 4.67 14.83 -3.35
N LYS A 169 4.74 13.50 -3.38
CA LYS A 169 4.10 12.65 -4.37
C LYS A 169 2.64 12.34 -4.00
N VAL A 170 1.84 11.93 -4.99
CA VAL A 170 0.43 11.60 -4.81
C VAL A 170 0.12 10.20 -5.32
N THR A 171 -0.64 9.45 -4.53
CA THR A 171 -1.19 8.14 -4.92
C THR A 171 -2.69 8.10 -4.64
N GLY A 172 -3.40 7.19 -5.29
CA GLY A 172 -4.85 7.04 -5.12
C GLY A 172 -5.34 5.62 -5.21
N HIS A 173 -6.33 5.31 -4.36
CA HIS A 173 -7.18 4.15 -4.48
C HIS A 173 -8.08 4.30 -5.72
N CYS A 174 -7.76 3.63 -6.80
CA CYS A 174 -8.45 3.77 -8.09
C CYS A 174 -8.88 2.41 -8.62
N ARG A 175 -10.18 2.12 -8.56
CA ARG A 175 -10.77 0.90 -9.15
C ARG A 175 -11.49 1.22 -10.45
N ALA A 176 -12.44 2.14 -10.44
CA ALA A 176 -13.20 2.56 -11.61
C ALA A 176 -12.29 3.11 -12.71
N ASN A 177 -12.54 2.71 -13.96
CA ASN A 177 -11.75 3.11 -15.13
C ASN A 177 -11.66 4.65 -15.29
N GLU A 178 -12.78 5.36 -15.15
CA GLU A 178 -12.80 6.81 -15.27
C GLU A 178 -12.03 7.49 -14.11
N GLY A 179 -12.07 6.90 -12.90
CA GLY A 179 -11.25 7.35 -11.77
C GLY A 179 -9.74 7.19 -12.03
N ILE A 180 -9.33 6.07 -12.63
CA ILE A 180 -7.95 5.83 -13.05
C ILE A 180 -7.51 6.88 -14.06
N LYS A 181 -8.30 7.13 -15.12
CA LYS A 181 -7.98 8.12 -16.16
C LYS A 181 -7.90 9.53 -15.57
N ASN A 182 -8.82 9.89 -14.68
CA ASN A 182 -8.83 11.20 -14.04
C ASN A 182 -7.61 11.40 -13.14
N ALA A 183 -7.23 10.40 -12.34
CA ALA A 183 -6.01 10.43 -11.54
C ALA A 183 -4.76 10.58 -12.40
N LEU A 184 -4.66 9.82 -13.49
CA LEU A 184 -3.55 9.92 -14.45
C LEU A 184 -3.50 11.30 -15.11
N ARG A 185 -4.64 11.85 -15.56
CA ARG A 185 -4.72 13.19 -16.16
C ARG A 185 -4.36 14.30 -15.16
N ALA A 186 -4.77 14.15 -13.89
CA ALA A 186 -4.41 15.09 -12.83
C ALA A 186 -2.91 15.04 -12.46
N GLY A 187 -2.19 13.96 -12.80
CA GLY A 187 -0.75 13.84 -12.58
C GLY A 187 -0.36 13.04 -11.34
N TYR A 188 -1.12 12.02 -10.98
CA TYR A 188 -0.76 11.10 -9.90
C TYR A 188 0.56 10.39 -10.19
N ASP A 189 1.37 10.17 -9.15
CA ASP A 189 2.69 9.54 -9.23
C ASP A 189 2.64 8.01 -9.09
N ALA A 190 1.54 7.46 -8.57
CA ALA A 190 1.24 6.04 -8.52
C ALA A 190 -0.26 5.81 -8.46
N ILE A 191 -0.71 4.65 -8.96
CA ILE A 191 -2.09 4.18 -8.84
C ILE A 191 -2.10 2.94 -7.94
N GLU A 192 -2.97 2.92 -6.94
CA GLU A 192 -3.26 1.72 -6.17
C GLU A 192 -4.48 1.02 -6.75
N HIS A 193 -4.42 -0.30 -6.79
CA HIS A 193 -5.35 -1.24 -7.41
C HIS A 193 -5.34 -1.19 -8.94
N GLY A 194 -5.77 -0.10 -9.59
CA GLY A 194 -5.78 0.00 -11.06
C GLY A 194 -6.67 -1.04 -11.72
N THR A 195 -7.86 -1.30 -11.14
CA THR A 195 -8.64 -2.52 -11.36
C THR A 195 -9.28 -2.59 -12.74
N PHE A 196 -10.20 -1.67 -13.07
CA PHE A 196 -11.00 -1.73 -14.33
C PHE A 196 -10.34 -0.90 -15.42
N MET A 197 -9.11 -1.25 -15.81
CA MET A 197 -8.33 -0.48 -16.79
C MET A 197 -8.69 -0.89 -18.21
N ASP A 198 -9.01 0.09 -19.06
CA ASP A 198 -9.13 -0.08 -20.51
C ASP A 198 -7.83 0.32 -21.25
N ASP A 199 -7.82 0.16 -22.56
CA ASP A 199 -6.66 0.49 -23.41
C ASP A 199 -6.26 1.98 -23.30
N GLU A 200 -7.23 2.90 -23.18
CA GLU A 200 -6.95 4.33 -23.02
C GLU A 200 -6.25 4.61 -21.67
N ALA A 201 -6.73 3.97 -20.61
CA ALA A 201 -6.10 4.11 -19.28
C ALA A 201 -4.68 3.52 -19.28
N LEU A 202 -4.47 2.39 -19.96
CA LEU A 202 -3.14 1.79 -20.14
C LEU A 202 -2.21 2.73 -20.93
N ASP A 203 -2.66 3.29 -22.04
CA ASP A 203 -1.87 4.24 -22.83
C ASP A 203 -1.49 5.49 -22.03
N LEU A 204 -2.43 6.05 -21.26
CA LEU A 204 -2.17 7.17 -20.35
C LEU A 204 -1.13 6.79 -19.28
N LEU A 205 -1.26 5.63 -18.68
CA LEU A 205 -0.34 5.12 -17.66
C LEU A 205 1.08 4.97 -18.22
N LEU A 206 1.22 4.32 -19.35
CA LEU A 206 2.52 4.10 -20.01
C LEU A 206 3.17 5.40 -20.49
N SER A 207 2.39 6.30 -21.08
CA SER A 207 2.91 7.59 -21.59
C SER A 207 3.44 8.49 -20.47
N ARG A 208 2.96 8.32 -19.25
CA ARG A 208 3.35 9.07 -18.05
C ARG A 208 4.30 8.29 -17.14
N ASP A 209 4.61 7.05 -17.49
CA ASP A 209 5.45 6.13 -16.70
C ASP A 209 4.96 6.00 -15.24
N VAL A 210 3.64 5.91 -15.02
CA VAL A 210 3.03 5.78 -13.70
C VAL A 210 2.97 4.31 -13.29
N PRO A 211 3.49 3.91 -12.11
CA PRO A 211 3.38 2.55 -11.62
C PRO A 211 2.02 2.25 -11.00
N VAL A 212 1.67 0.95 -10.97
CA VAL A 212 0.47 0.44 -10.29
C VAL A 212 0.85 -0.53 -9.17
N VAL A 213 0.10 -0.49 -8.06
CA VAL A 213 0.19 -1.45 -6.94
C VAL A 213 -1.15 -2.19 -6.82
N PRO A 214 -1.29 -3.39 -7.40
CA PRO A 214 -2.61 -4.01 -7.61
C PRO A 214 -3.29 -4.53 -6.34
N ALA A 215 -2.56 -5.06 -5.35
CA ALA A 215 -3.08 -5.63 -4.09
C ALA A 215 -4.13 -6.76 -4.30
N LEU A 216 -3.88 -7.69 -5.24
CA LEU A 216 -4.86 -8.70 -5.66
C LEU A 216 -5.07 -9.83 -4.64
N GLN A 217 -4.06 -10.12 -3.82
CA GLN A 217 -4.20 -11.13 -2.76
C GLN A 217 -5.23 -10.69 -1.72
N PHE A 218 -5.41 -9.38 -1.51
CA PHE A 218 -6.47 -8.82 -0.67
C PHE A 218 -7.86 -9.22 -1.19
N GLU A 219 -8.10 -9.08 -2.48
CA GLU A 219 -9.38 -9.44 -3.11
C GLU A 219 -9.68 -10.93 -2.93
N TRP A 220 -8.70 -11.79 -3.25
CA TRP A 220 -8.82 -13.22 -3.08
C TRP A 220 -9.08 -13.62 -1.62
N ALA A 221 -8.35 -13.02 -0.69
CA ALA A 221 -8.53 -13.30 0.74
C ALA A 221 -9.89 -12.82 1.26
N SER A 222 -10.42 -11.72 0.72
CA SER A 222 -11.77 -11.23 1.01
C SER A 222 -12.83 -12.23 0.57
N ILE A 223 -12.67 -12.86 -0.60
CA ILE A 223 -13.58 -13.90 -1.12
C ILE A 223 -13.50 -15.16 -0.25
N GLU A 224 -12.31 -15.64 0.03
CA GLU A 224 -12.08 -16.93 0.71
C GLU A 224 -12.40 -16.87 2.21
N TYR A 225 -11.99 -15.82 2.88
CA TYR A 225 -12.06 -15.72 4.35
C TYR A 225 -13.09 -14.70 4.84
N GLY A 226 -13.43 -13.68 4.02
CA GLY A 226 -14.33 -12.59 4.39
C GLY A 226 -15.68 -13.03 4.96
N PRO A 227 -16.35 -14.09 4.42
CA PRO A 227 -17.59 -14.61 4.99
C PRO A 227 -17.48 -15.03 6.47
N SER A 228 -16.31 -15.53 6.90
CA SER A 228 -16.04 -15.90 8.29
C SER A 228 -15.96 -14.69 9.22
N PHE A 229 -15.79 -13.49 8.66
CA PHE A 229 -15.75 -12.20 9.37
C PHE A 229 -17.02 -11.36 9.12
N GLY A 230 -18.07 -11.95 8.55
CA GLY A 230 -19.37 -11.30 8.38
C GLY A 230 -19.58 -10.60 7.04
N MET A 231 -18.70 -10.75 6.06
CA MET A 231 -18.91 -10.20 4.72
C MET A 231 -20.17 -10.80 4.08
N SER A 232 -21.03 -9.95 3.55
CA SER A 232 -22.21 -10.37 2.80
C SER A 232 -21.83 -10.95 1.44
N GLN A 233 -22.71 -11.78 0.86
CA GLN A 233 -22.49 -12.36 -0.46
C GLN A 233 -22.30 -11.26 -1.52
N ARG A 234 -23.04 -10.15 -1.44
CA ARG A 234 -22.87 -9.01 -2.34
C ARG A 234 -21.44 -8.45 -2.33
N VAL A 235 -20.85 -8.31 -1.14
CA VAL A 235 -19.45 -7.82 -1.01
C VAL A 235 -18.49 -8.85 -1.58
N VAL A 236 -18.70 -10.13 -1.34
CA VAL A 236 -17.90 -11.23 -1.91
C VAL A 236 -17.97 -11.23 -3.44
N ASP A 237 -19.16 -11.08 -4.02
CA ASP A 237 -19.35 -11.01 -5.47
C ASP A 237 -18.61 -9.79 -6.06
N GLY A 238 -18.67 -8.64 -5.39
CA GLY A 238 -17.92 -7.44 -5.80
C GLY A 238 -16.40 -7.65 -5.73
N HIS A 239 -15.88 -8.34 -4.71
CA HIS A 239 -14.47 -8.70 -4.65
C HIS A 239 -14.07 -9.68 -5.77
N GLN A 240 -14.95 -10.60 -6.18
CA GLN A 240 -14.68 -11.49 -7.30
C GLN A 240 -14.56 -10.71 -8.61
N GLU A 241 -15.48 -9.77 -8.88
CA GLU A 241 -15.42 -8.91 -10.06
C GLU A 241 -14.12 -8.07 -10.06
N THR A 242 -13.77 -7.51 -8.91
CA THR A 242 -12.56 -6.73 -8.71
C THR A 242 -11.29 -7.56 -8.94
N LEU A 243 -11.26 -8.80 -8.44
CA LEU A 243 -10.14 -9.72 -8.60
C LEU A 243 -9.91 -10.06 -10.08
N ASP A 244 -10.96 -10.42 -10.79
CA ASP A 244 -10.87 -10.83 -12.20
C ASP A 244 -10.39 -9.68 -13.08
N ALA A 245 -10.99 -8.49 -12.93
CA ALA A 245 -10.60 -7.30 -13.67
C ALA A 245 -9.18 -6.82 -13.31
N GLY A 246 -8.84 -6.83 -12.02
CA GLY A 246 -7.52 -6.42 -11.56
C GLY A 246 -6.39 -7.35 -12.02
N ALA A 247 -6.66 -8.67 -12.07
CA ALA A 247 -5.70 -9.64 -12.60
C ALA A 247 -5.46 -9.42 -14.12
N GLU A 248 -6.52 -9.10 -14.87
CA GLU A 248 -6.39 -8.76 -16.30
C GLU A 248 -5.60 -7.46 -16.48
N SER A 249 -5.91 -6.40 -15.74
CA SER A 249 -5.18 -5.14 -15.77
C SER A 249 -3.69 -5.32 -15.44
N ALA A 250 -3.38 -6.15 -14.42
CA ALA A 250 -1.99 -6.45 -14.07
C ALA A 250 -1.24 -7.16 -15.22
N ARG A 251 -1.90 -8.12 -15.91
CA ARG A 251 -1.33 -8.79 -17.09
C ARG A 251 -1.12 -7.83 -18.25
N MET A 252 -2.09 -6.94 -18.53
CA MET A 252 -1.99 -5.91 -19.56
C MET A 252 -0.79 -4.99 -19.30
N ILE A 253 -0.64 -4.49 -18.09
CA ILE A 253 0.46 -3.62 -17.67
C ILE A 253 1.81 -4.32 -17.85
N LEU A 254 1.95 -5.56 -17.32
CA LEU A 254 3.20 -6.31 -17.44
C LEU A 254 3.57 -6.57 -18.92
N LYS A 255 2.60 -7.01 -19.73
CA LYS A 255 2.80 -7.29 -21.16
C LYS A 255 3.21 -6.04 -21.95
N ALA A 256 2.70 -4.88 -21.58
CA ALA A 256 3.05 -3.60 -22.18
C ALA A 256 4.37 -3.00 -21.67
N GLY A 257 5.05 -3.66 -20.71
CA GLY A 257 6.30 -3.18 -20.12
C GLY A 257 6.12 -2.10 -19.04
N GLY A 258 4.90 -1.92 -18.53
CA GLY A 258 4.62 -0.99 -17.44
C GLY A 258 5.15 -1.50 -16.10
N ARG A 259 5.19 -0.62 -15.10
CA ARG A 259 5.73 -0.94 -13.79
C ARG A 259 4.64 -1.32 -12.80
N LEU A 260 4.84 -2.47 -12.13
CA LEU A 260 4.00 -2.93 -11.03
C LEU A 260 4.81 -2.97 -9.74
N GLY A 261 4.21 -2.55 -8.63
CA GLY A 261 4.74 -2.74 -7.27
C GLY A 261 3.95 -3.82 -6.54
N MET A 262 4.55 -4.41 -5.50
CA MET A 262 3.87 -5.36 -4.62
C MET A 262 3.52 -4.69 -3.29
N GLY A 263 2.26 -4.84 -2.88
CA GLY A 263 1.75 -4.29 -1.62
C GLY A 263 0.32 -4.77 -1.46
N GLY A 264 0.09 -5.73 -0.57
CA GLY A 264 -1.14 -6.51 -0.51
C GLY A 264 -2.20 -5.94 0.42
N ASP A 265 -2.16 -4.64 0.75
CA ASP A 265 -3.19 -3.97 1.57
C ASP A 265 -3.44 -4.68 2.92
N TYR A 266 -2.34 -5.02 3.61
CA TYR A 266 -2.38 -5.82 4.84
C TYR A 266 -2.79 -4.99 6.07
N GLY A 267 -3.37 -5.71 7.04
CA GLY A 267 -3.85 -5.17 8.31
C GLY A 267 -5.33 -5.37 8.55
N PHE A 268 -5.98 -6.17 7.69
CA PHE A 268 -7.33 -6.69 7.88
C PHE A 268 -7.30 -8.09 8.50
N ALA A 269 -8.41 -8.53 9.09
CA ALA A 269 -8.51 -9.83 9.75
C ALA A 269 -8.25 -11.00 8.79
N TRP A 270 -8.62 -10.87 7.53
CA TRP A 270 -8.40 -11.87 6.46
C TRP A 270 -7.07 -11.70 5.73
N THR A 271 -6.41 -10.55 5.85
CA THR A 271 -5.04 -10.29 5.37
C THR A 271 -4.17 -9.74 6.50
N PRO A 272 -3.90 -10.54 7.55
CA PRO A 272 -3.21 -10.03 8.73
C PRO A 272 -1.75 -9.67 8.42
N HIS A 273 -1.22 -8.73 9.20
CA HIS A 273 0.21 -8.44 9.20
C HIS A 273 1.04 -9.72 9.41
N GLY A 274 2.19 -9.79 8.73
CA GLY A 274 3.06 -10.97 8.77
C GLY A 274 2.84 -11.95 7.61
N THR A 275 1.81 -11.77 6.79
CA THR A 275 1.50 -12.62 5.64
C THR A 275 1.85 -11.99 4.29
N TYR A 276 2.69 -10.96 4.29
CA TYR A 276 2.99 -10.09 3.14
C TYR A 276 3.45 -10.84 1.88
N ALA A 277 4.20 -11.93 2.02
CA ALA A 277 4.70 -12.68 0.87
C ALA A 277 3.63 -13.52 0.16
N LYS A 278 2.42 -13.67 0.74
CA LYS A 278 1.28 -14.31 0.06
C LYS A 278 0.91 -13.58 -1.23
N GLU A 279 1.08 -12.25 -1.30
CA GLU A 279 0.91 -11.49 -2.54
C GLU A 279 1.84 -12.01 -3.64
N LEU A 280 3.10 -12.29 -3.31
CA LEU A 280 4.09 -12.77 -4.27
C LEU A 280 3.72 -14.16 -4.81
N THR A 281 3.35 -15.07 -3.93
CA THR A 281 2.91 -16.42 -4.28
C THR A 281 1.60 -16.35 -5.11
N PHE A 282 0.70 -15.46 -4.75
CA PHE A 282 -0.55 -15.25 -5.46
C PHE A 282 -0.33 -14.79 -6.91
N PHE A 283 0.57 -13.82 -7.11
CA PHE A 283 0.90 -13.35 -8.46
C PHE A 283 1.51 -14.43 -9.35
N VAL A 284 2.33 -15.31 -8.80
CA VAL A 284 2.87 -16.45 -9.56
C VAL A 284 1.77 -17.47 -9.88
N ASN A 285 1.01 -17.89 -8.88
CA ASN A 285 0.12 -19.04 -9.00
C ASN A 285 -1.23 -18.70 -9.66
N TYR A 286 -1.76 -17.50 -9.43
CA TYR A 286 -3.07 -17.07 -9.92
C TYR A 286 -2.97 -16.13 -11.12
N VAL A 287 -2.13 -15.09 -11.02
CA VAL A 287 -2.02 -14.10 -12.09
C VAL A 287 -1.16 -14.62 -13.24
N GLY A 288 -0.23 -15.55 -12.97
CA GLY A 288 0.62 -16.22 -13.96
C GLY A 288 1.92 -15.47 -14.26
N PHE A 289 2.41 -14.64 -13.35
CA PHE A 289 3.71 -13.99 -13.48
C PHE A 289 4.84 -14.97 -13.24
N SER A 290 6.00 -14.73 -13.87
CA SER A 290 7.19 -15.50 -13.50
C SER A 290 7.67 -15.10 -12.08
N PRO A 291 8.30 -16.03 -11.32
CA PRO A 291 8.92 -15.70 -10.03
C PRO A 291 9.89 -14.51 -10.12
N LEU A 292 10.63 -14.40 -11.23
CA LEU A 292 11.57 -13.30 -11.46
C LEU A 292 10.85 -11.95 -11.63
N ASP A 293 9.74 -11.91 -12.37
CA ASP A 293 8.96 -10.67 -12.55
C ASP A 293 8.36 -10.22 -11.22
N VAL A 294 7.82 -11.15 -10.43
CA VAL A 294 7.28 -10.85 -9.09
C VAL A 294 8.37 -10.31 -8.16
N ILE A 295 9.56 -10.94 -8.14
CA ILE A 295 10.69 -10.45 -7.35
C ILE A 295 11.11 -9.05 -7.83
N ARG A 296 11.14 -8.79 -9.14
CA ARG A 296 11.45 -7.46 -9.69
C ARG A 296 10.43 -6.41 -9.24
N CYS A 297 9.13 -6.75 -9.28
CA CYS A 297 8.06 -5.88 -8.78
C CYS A 297 8.20 -5.59 -7.27
N ALA A 298 8.52 -6.62 -6.48
CA ALA A 298 8.68 -6.51 -5.03
C ALA A 298 10.01 -5.88 -4.58
N THR A 299 10.94 -5.59 -5.48
CA THR A 299 12.26 -5.05 -5.13
C THR A 299 12.58 -3.80 -5.94
N LYS A 300 13.01 -3.96 -7.20
CA LYS A 300 13.41 -2.86 -8.09
C LYS A 300 12.29 -1.84 -8.27
N HIS A 301 11.13 -2.29 -8.75
CA HIS A 301 10.00 -1.38 -8.99
C HIS A 301 9.49 -0.76 -7.69
N GLY A 302 9.45 -1.51 -6.60
CA GLY A 302 9.10 -0.96 -5.28
C GLY A 302 10.02 0.19 -4.86
N ALA A 303 11.34 0.05 -5.05
CA ALA A 303 12.30 1.11 -4.77
C ALA A 303 12.12 2.33 -5.70
N GLU A 304 11.86 2.09 -6.99
CA GLU A 304 11.55 3.14 -7.98
C GLU A 304 10.26 3.89 -7.63
N ILE A 305 9.21 3.20 -7.19
CA ILE A 305 7.96 3.81 -6.70
C ILE A 305 8.26 4.75 -5.52
N MET A 306 9.09 4.31 -4.56
CA MET A 306 9.51 5.17 -3.46
C MET A 306 10.38 6.37 -3.91
N GLY A 307 10.81 6.42 -5.19
CA GLY A 307 11.73 7.43 -5.70
C GLY A 307 13.18 7.23 -5.25
N ARG A 308 13.54 6.00 -4.85
CA ARG A 308 14.83 5.64 -4.28
C ARG A 308 15.50 4.46 -5.01
N GLY A 309 15.15 4.25 -6.28
CA GLY A 309 15.70 3.17 -7.12
C GLY A 309 17.22 3.26 -7.30
N ASP A 310 17.81 4.45 -7.18
CA ASP A 310 19.28 4.64 -7.22
C ASP A 310 19.96 4.20 -5.92
N GLU A 311 19.22 4.12 -4.80
CA GLU A 311 19.77 3.81 -3.49
C GLU A 311 19.68 2.30 -3.14
N PHE A 312 18.56 1.64 -3.46
CA PHE A 312 18.31 0.22 -3.15
C PHE A 312 17.38 -0.44 -4.17
N GLY A 313 16.97 -1.68 -3.93
CA GLY A 313 16.04 -2.46 -4.78
C GLY A 313 16.73 -3.40 -5.76
N THR A 314 18.03 -3.23 -6.01
CA THR A 314 18.90 -4.13 -6.80
C THR A 314 20.20 -4.40 -6.04
N VAL A 315 20.92 -5.46 -6.44
CA VAL A 315 22.26 -5.78 -5.90
C VAL A 315 23.28 -5.27 -6.89
N GLU A 316 23.73 -4.04 -6.68
CA GLU A 316 24.67 -3.34 -7.56
C GLU A 316 25.70 -2.57 -6.74
N PRO A 317 26.96 -2.41 -7.24
CA PRO A 317 27.95 -1.57 -6.58
C PRO A 317 27.45 -0.14 -6.37
N GLY A 318 27.68 0.41 -5.18
CA GLY A 318 27.26 1.77 -4.82
C GLY A 318 25.89 1.88 -4.20
N LYS A 319 25.06 0.84 -4.25
CA LYS A 319 23.77 0.80 -3.57
C LYS A 319 23.87 0.29 -2.13
N LEU A 320 22.86 0.61 -1.34
CA LEU A 320 22.72 0.11 0.02
C LEU A 320 22.57 -1.43 0.01
N ALA A 321 23.28 -2.09 0.90
CA ALA A 321 23.16 -3.54 1.09
C ALA A 321 21.87 -3.87 1.89
N ASP A 322 20.73 -3.60 1.30
CA ASP A 322 19.42 -4.01 1.77
C ASP A 322 19.11 -5.37 1.14
N LEU A 323 19.36 -6.44 1.89
CA LEU A 323 19.37 -7.80 1.38
C LEU A 323 18.50 -8.74 2.21
N LEU A 324 17.91 -9.72 1.54
CA LEU A 324 17.28 -10.89 2.16
C LEU A 324 18.04 -12.14 1.77
N ILE A 325 18.58 -12.85 2.77
CA ILE A 325 19.30 -14.11 2.65
C ILE A 325 18.33 -15.23 3.02
N VAL A 326 17.98 -16.06 2.05
CA VAL A 326 17.01 -17.15 2.19
C VAL A 326 17.70 -18.50 2.01
N ASP A 327 17.39 -19.46 2.86
CA ASP A 327 17.76 -20.85 2.68
C ASP A 327 16.84 -21.52 1.65
N GLY A 328 17.30 -21.57 0.40
CA GLY A 328 16.60 -22.16 -0.74
C GLY A 328 16.56 -21.27 -1.99
N ASP A 329 16.10 -21.86 -3.10
CA ASP A 329 15.98 -21.19 -4.39
C ASP A 329 14.58 -20.62 -4.58
N VAL A 330 14.43 -19.31 -4.35
CA VAL A 330 13.15 -18.59 -4.47
C VAL A 330 12.66 -18.43 -5.91
N LEU A 331 13.50 -18.67 -6.92
CA LEU A 331 13.07 -18.70 -8.32
C LEU A 331 12.44 -20.05 -8.68
N ALA A 332 12.87 -21.12 -8.03
CA ALA A 332 12.25 -22.44 -8.17
C ALA A 332 10.97 -22.56 -7.31
N ASP A 333 10.96 -21.93 -6.12
CA ASP A 333 9.82 -21.96 -5.20
C ASP A 333 9.66 -20.60 -4.49
N ILE A 334 8.77 -19.77 -5.01
CA ILE A 334 8.49 -18.45 -4.46
C ILE A 334 7.88 -18.50 -3.04
N SER A 335 7.24 -19.63 -2.66
CA SER A 335 6.60 -19.79 -1.35
C SER A 335 7.59 -19.83 -0.19
N LEU A 336 8.89 -20.04 -0.46
CA LEU A 336 9.95 -19.89 0.53
C LEU A 336 9.97 -18.50 1.17
N LEU A 337 9.43 -17.48 0.48
CA LEU A 337 9.30 -16.11 1.02
C LEU A 337 8.19 -15.96 2.07
N GLU A 338 7.27 -16.91 2.18
CA GLU A 338 6.28 -16.96 3.26
C GLU A 338 6.85 -17.59 4.55
N GLN A 339 8.02 -18.23 4.46
CA GLN A 339 8.61 -19.07 5.49
C GLN A 339 9.73 -18.33 6.23
N ARG A 340 9.38 -17.45 7.19
CA ARG A 340 10.36 -16.65 7.96
C ARG A 340 11.47 -17.45 8.63
N HIS A 341 11.24 -18.73 8.95
CA HIS A 341 12.26 -19.61 9.52
C HIS A 341 13.37 -19.94 8.52
N ARG A 342 13.15 -19.75 7.22
CA ARG A 342 14.13 -19.87 6.15
C ARG A 342 14.98 -18.62 5.95
N PHE A 343 14.69 -17.54 6.66
CA PHE A 343 15.47 -16.31 6.51
C PHE A 343 16.69 -16.36 7.40
N LEU A 344 17.85 -16.60 6.77
CA LEU A 344 19.15 -16.59 7.44
C LEU A 344 19.51 -15.19 7.89
N GLY A 345 19.16 -14.16 7.10
CA GLY A 345 19.37 -12.78 7.48
C GLY A 345 18.52 -11.80 6.69
N VAL A 346 18.00 -10.78 7.38
CA VAL A 346 17.41 -9.57 6.80
C VAL A 346 18.34 -8.42 7.10
N MET A 347 18.92 -7.84 6.06
CA MET A 347 19.98 -6.83 6.16
C MET A 347 19.47 -5.47 5.64
N GLN A 348 19.76 -4.42 6.39
CA GLN A 348 19.58 -3.03 5.95
C GLN A 348 20.90 -2.29 6.05
N ALA A 349 21.31 -1.62 4.97
CA ALA A 349 22.58 -0.90 4.85
C ALA A 349 23.79 -1.71 5.36
N GLY A 350 23.83 -3.02 5.08
CA GLY A 350 24.93 -3.89 5.48
C GLY A 350 24.85 -4.44 6.91
N VAL A 351 23.82 -4.05 7.69
CA VAL A 351 23.61 -4.53 9.07
C VAL A 351 22.47 -5.55 9.10
N ILE A 352 22.70 -6.73 9.65
CA ILE A 352 21.66 -7.73 9.87
C ILE A 352 20.74 -7.23 10.99
N LYS A 353 19.46 -7.09 10.70
CA LYS A 353 18.42 -6.57 11.61
C LYS A 353 17.44 -7.68 12.06
N ALA A 354 17.33 -8.79 11.30
CA ALA A 354 16.45 -9.92 11.63
C ALA A 354 16.95 -11.22 10.96
N GLY A 355 16.29 -12.33 11.22
CA GLY A 355 16.61 -13.65 10.66
C GLY A 355 17.25 -14.61 11.68
N GLU A 356 17.64 -15.80 11.21
CA GLU A 356 18.23 -16.85 12.05
C GLU A 356 19.51 -16.38 12.75
N TRP A 357 20.37 -15.69 12.01
CA TRP A 357 21.63 -15.17 12.55
C TRP A 357 21.43 -14.29 13.81
N MET A 358 20.37 -13.47 13.85
CA MET A 358 20.05 -12.67 15.03
C MET A 358 19.52 -13.49 16.20
N ARG A 359 18.82 -14.61 15.94
CA ARG A 359 18.35 -15.52 16.98
C ARG A 359 19.49 -16.25 17.66
N GLU A 360 20.56 -16.54 16.93
CA GLU A 360 21.74 -17.27 17.42
C GLU A 360 22.79 -16.36 18.07
N HIS A 361 22.91 -15.10 17.63
CA HIS A 361 24.02 -14.20 17.99
C HIS A 361 23.56 -12.84 18.54
N GLY A 362 22.25 -12.52 18.48
CA GLY A 362 21.68 -11.29 19.03
C GLY A 362 21.35 -11.47 20.52
N GLY A 363 22.27 -11.00 21.36
CA GLY A 363 22.08 -10.92 22.81
C GLY A 363 21.33 -9.65 23.21
#